data_3b10885ef10ade4ec0612a74a5f2290d
#
_entry.id   3b10885ef10ade4ec0612a74a5f2290d
#
_cell.length_a   1.000
_cell.length_b   1.000
_cell.length_c   1.000
_cell.angle_alpha   90.00
_cell.angle_beta   90.00
_cell.angle_gamma   90.00
#
_symmetry.space_group_name_H-M   'P 1'
#
loop_
_entity.id
_entity.type
_entity.pdbx_description
1 polymer ?
#
loop_
_entity_poly.entity_id
_entity_poly.type
_entity_poly.pdbx_seq_one_letter_code
_entity_poly.pdbx_strand_id
1 'polypeptide(L)' 'MRITIDTEMERVIVPDTFFNQIDKMNAILIANGAEDKKIDYVEYINAAIAKAQKHAPVRKADVKSLKR' A
#
# COMPACT_ATOMS: atom_id res chain seq x y z
N MET A 1 -2.17 -5.53 -4.18
CA MET A 1 -0.79 -4.96 -4.16
C MET A 1 0.04 -5.65 -3.09
N ARG A 2 1.29 -5.87 -3.37
CA ARG A 2 2.21 -6.48 -2.40
C ARG A 2 3.22 -5.45 -1.94
N ILE A 3 3.33 -5.26 -0.63
CA ILE A 3 4.27 -4.33 -0.02
C ILE A 3 5.41 -5.14 0.60
N THR A 4 6.65 -4.72 0.35
CA THR A 4 7.83 -5.32 0.95
C THR A 4 8.43 -4.33 1.94
N ILE A 5 8.75 -4.82 3.14
CA ILE A 5 9.46 -4.02 4.14
C ILE A 5 10.88 -4.55 4.23
N ASP A 6 11.84 -3.70 3.85
CA ASP A 6 13.26 -4.04 3.92
C ASP A 6 13.84 -3.37 5.17
N THR A 7 14.09 -4.17 6.20
CA THR A 7 14.58 -3.66 7.48
C THR A 7 16.03 -3.25 7.44
N GLU A 8 16.80 -3.78 6.50
CA GLU A 8 18.21 -3.40 6.35
C GLU A 8 18.33 -2.03 5.70
N MET A 9 17.56 -1.79 4.65
CA MET A 9 17.52 -0.49 3.97
C MET A 9 16.62 0.51 4.68
N GLU A 10 15.82 0.04 5.63
CA GLU A 10 14.81 0.85 6.32
C GLU A 10 13.86 1.54 5.34
N ARG A 11 13.38 0.77 4.36
CA ARG A 11 12.49 1.26 3.30
C ARG A 11 11.28 0.36 3.11
N VAL A 12 10.19 0.98 2.75
CA VAL A 12 9.00 0.26 2.28
C VAL A 12 9.02 0.30 0.76
N ILE A 13 8.91 -0.86 0.15
CA ILE A 13 8.99 -1.01 -1.31
C ILE A 13 7.65 -1.44 -1.84
N VAL A 14 7.14 -0.71 -2.83
CA VAL A 14 5.85 -0.99 -3.48
C VAL A 14 6.06 -1.12 -4.99
N PRO A 15 5.16 -1.81 -5.70
CA PRO A 15 5.25 -1.89 -7.16
C PRO A 15 5.13 -0.51 -7.80
N ASP A 16 5.80 -0.32 -8.93
CA ASP A 16 5.74 0.94 -9.67
C ASP A 16 4.30 1.32 -10.04
N THR A 17 3.48 0.34 -10.35
CA THR A 17 2.08 0.56 -10.72
C THR A 17 1.27 1.21 -9.60
N PHE A 18 1.69 1.06 -8.35
CA PHE A 18 0.99 1.69 -7.22
C PHE A 18 0.93 3.20 -7.39
N PHE A 19 2.07 3.83 -7.66
CA PHE A 19 2.12 5.29 -7.81
C PHE A 19 1.27 5.75 -8.99
N ASN A 20 1.34 5.03 -10.10
CA ASN A 20 0.56 5.37 -11.28
C ASN A 20 -0.94 5.30 -11.00
N GLN A 21 -1.39 4.29 -10.27
CA GLN A 21 -2.80 4.14 -9.91
C GLN A 21 -3.27 5.26 -8.99
N ILE A 22 -2.48 5.61 -7.99
CA ILE A 22 -2.82 6.70 -7.08
C ILE A 22 -2.85 8.03 -7.82
N ASP A 23 -1.90 8.27 -8.72
CA ASP A 23 -1.85 9.50 -9.49
C ASP A 23 -3.09 9.64 -10.39
N LYS A 24 -3.53 8.55 -11.01
CA LYS A 24 -4.75 8.55 -11.83
C LYS A 24 -5.99 8.85 -10.99
N MET A 25 -6.09 8.23 -9.82
CA MET A 25 -7.21 8.48 -8.91
C MET A 25 -7.22 9.94 -8.46
N ASN A 26 -6.07 10.49 -8.10
CA ASN A 26 -5.96 11.87 -7.67
C ASN A 26 -6.31 12.83 -8.80
N ALA A 27 -5.91 12.52 -10.03
CA ALA A 27 -6.27 13.35 -11.18
C ALA A 27 -7.78 13.42 -11.37
N ILE A 28 -8.47 12.30 -11.20
CA ILE A 28 -9.93 12.24 -11.29
C ILE A 28 -10.57 13.07 -10.18
N LEU A 29 -10.06 12.95 -8.96
CA LEU A 29 -10.58 13.69 -7.82
C LEU A 29 -10.42 15.21 -8.04
N ILE A 30 -9.27 15.63 -8.52
CA ILE A 30 -9.02 17.05 -8.82
C ILE A 30 -9.97 17.54 -9.90
N ALA A 31 -10.14 16.76 -10.96
CA ALA A 31 -11.01 17.12 -12.08
C ALA A 31 -12.47 17.28 -11.65
N ASN A 32 -12.87 16.56 -10.61
CA ASN A 32 -14.24 16.60 -10.09
C ASN A 32 -14.41 17.55 -8.90
N GLY A 33 -13.42 18.40 -8.64
CA GLY A 33 -13.51 19.36 -7.55
C GLY A 33 -13.34 18.77 -6.16
N ALA A 34 -12.82 17.56 -6.07
CA ALA A 34 -12.61 16.87 -4.79
C ALA A 34 -11.12 16.81 -4.41
N GLU A 35 -10.40 17.89 -4.66
CA GLU A 35 -8.97 17.96 -4.37
C GLU A 35 -8.66 17.70 -2.88
N ASP A 36 -9.57 18.08 -1.99
CA ASP A 36 -9.45 17.84 -0.56
C ASP A 36 -9.43 16.35 -0.20
N LYS A 37 -9.86 15.50 -1.13
CA LYS A 37 -9.90 14.05 -0.94
C LYS A 37 -8.74 13.32 -1.59
N LYS A 38 -7.71 14.06 -2.04
CA LYS A 38 -6.55 13.43 -2.65
C LYS A 38 -5.94 12.40 -1.70
N ILE A 39 -5.42 11.33 -2.31
CA ILE A 39 -4.81 10.24 -1.56
C ILE A 39 -3.32 10.55 -1.37
N ASP A 40 -2.86 10.48 -0.12
CA ASP A 40 -1.45 10.60 0.20
C ASP A 40 -0.82 9.21 0.17
N TYR A 41 0.30 9.05 -0.54
CA TYR A 41 0.98 7.76 -0.64
C TYR A 41 1.34 7.19 0.74
N VAL A 42 1.91 8.02 1.60
CA VAL A 42 2.39 7.58 2.91
C VAL A 42 1.23 7.13 3.78
N GLU A 43 0.15 7.90 3.81
CA GLU A 43 -1.04 7.55 4.59
C GLU A 43 -1.65 6.24 4.09
N TYR A 44 -1.73 6.06 2.78
CA TYR A 44 -2.28 4.84 2.20
C TYR A 44 -1.44 3.62 2.58
N ILE A 45 -0.12 3.73 2.45
CA ILE A 45 0.80 2.64 2.77
C ILE A 45 0.75 2.33 4.26
N ASN A 46 0.74 3.34 5.12
CA ASN A 46 0.66 3.13 6.57
C ASN A 46 -0.63 2.44 6.97
N ALA A 47 -1.76 2.80 6.35
CA ALA A 47 -3.02 2.13 6.61
C ALA A 47 -3.01 0.66 6.18
N ALA A 48 -2.38 0.36 5.04
CA ALA A 48 -2.26 -1.01 4.57
C ALA A 48 -1.39 -1.85 5.50
N ILE A 49 -0.28 -1.29 5.97
CA ILE A 49 0.61 -1.96 6.92
C ILE A 49 -0.12 -2.21 8.24
N ALA A 50 -0.86 -1.21 8.73
CA ALA A 50 -1.63 -1.35 9.98
C ALA A 50 -2.64 -2.50 9.90
N LYS A 51 -3.30 -2.66 8.75
CA LYS A 51 -4.22 -3.79 8.55
C LYS A 51 -3.50 -5.12 8.59
N ALA A 52 -2.31 -5.20 7.98
CA ALA A 52 -1.53 -6.42 7.97
C ALA A 52 -1.04 -6.79 9.38
N GLN A 53 -0.74 -5.78 10.20
CA GLN A 53 -0.24 -5.99 11.55
C GLN A 53 -1.30 -6.49 12.53
N LYS A 54 -2.56 -6.52 12.12
CA LYS A 54 -3.61 -7.12 12.95
C LYS A 54 -3.49 -8.63 13.04
N HIS A 55 -2.71 -9.22 12.16
CA HIS A 55 -2.51 -10.66 12.11
C HIS A 55 -1.11 -11.02 12.56
N ALA A 56 -0.95 -12.21 13.14
CA ALA A 56 0.35 -12.70 13.56
C ALA A 56 1.26 -12.88 12.33
N PRO A 57 2.59 -12.72 12.51
CA PRO A 57 3.52 -12.99 11.42
C PRO A 57 3.42 -14.42 10.92
N VAL A 58 3.63 -14.63 9.64
CA VAL A 58 3.56 -15.93 8.99
C VAL A 58 4.91 -16.25 8.38
N ARG A 59 5.34 -17.50 8.48
CA ARG A 59 6.57 -17.96 7.84
C ARG A 59 6.40 -17.90 6.32
N LYS A 60 7.48 -17.53 5.63
CA LYS A 60 7.44 -17.47 4.17
C LYS A 60 6.98 -18.78 3.55
N ALA A 61 7.41 -19.92 4.12
CA ALA A 61 7.03 -21.23 3.61
C ALA A 61 5.52 -21.51 3.73
N ASP A 62 4.84 -20.85 4.69
CA ASP A 62 3.42 -21.07 4.95
C ASP A 62 2.50 -20.13 4.17
N VAL A 63 3.07 -19.19 3.43
CA VAL A 63 2.26 -18.20 2.68
C VAL A 63 1.33 -18.86 1.69
N LYS A 64 1.75 -19.97 1.07
CA LYS A 64 0.94 -20.68 0.08
C LYS A 64 -0.30 -21.31 0.67
N SER A 65 -0.32 -21.58 1.98
CA SER A 65 -1.47 -22.17 2.64
C SER A 65 -2.51 -21.15 3.07
N LEU A 66 -2.17 -19.87 3.00
CA LEU A 66 -3.10 -18.79 3.30
C LEU A 66 -4.06 -18.60 2.13
N LYS A 67 -5.35 -18.61 2.43
CA LYS A 67 -6.39 -18.34 1.43
C LYS A 67 -7.01 -17.00 1.68
N ARG A 68 -7.36 -16.36 0.59
CA ARG A 68 -8.03 -15.07 0.64
C ARG A 68 -9.52 -15.24 0.78
#